data_2e06b3305de26c1de52b392208e53451
#
_entry.id   2e06b3305de26c1de52b392208e53451
#
_cell.length_a   1.000
_cell.length_b   1.000
_cell.length_c   1.000
_cell.angle_alpha   90.00
_cell.angle_beta   90.00
_cell.angle_gamma   90.00
#
_symmetry.space_group_name_H-M   'P 1'
#
loop_
_entity.id
_entity.type
_entity.pdbx_description
1 polymer ?
#
loop_
_entity_poly.entity_id
_entity_poly.type
_entity_poly.pdbx_seq_one_letter_code
_entity_poly.pdbx_strand_id
1 'polypeptide(L)'
;MEPEHTDVTAPPTTAPAAQTTPVQTTQGGLSHAELFAQIEKNGVASVAQTCRPVTDILSRVGDKWSVMIVMLLGPGPRRFNEIRRAINGISQRMLTLTLRGLERDGLVTRTVTPTIPPRVDYELTPLGQSLRKPIDALGEWAFANRTEIDAARARFDAGVG
;
A
#
# COMPACT_ATOMS: atom_id res chain seq x y z
N MET A 1 -18.88 -40.13 52.72
CA MET A 1 -18.74 -40.88 51.45
C MET A 1 -18.55 -39.86 50.34
N GLU A 2 -17.30 -39.37 50.24
CA GLU A 2 -16.89 -38.40 49.16
C GLU A 2 -16.49 -39.17 47.91
N PRO A 3 -16.74 -38.64 46.76
CA PRO A 3 -15.94 -39.01 45.59
C PRO A 3 -14.97 -37.91 45.18
N GLU A 4 -13.79 -38.35 44.88
CA GLU A 4 -12.56 -37.68 44.51
C GLU A 4 -12.70 -36.70 43.34
N HIS A 5 -12.01 -35.59 43.54
CA HIS A 5 -11.75 -34.56 42.53
C HIS A 5 -10.57 -35.01 41.68
N THR A 6 -10.80 -35.45 40.44
CA THR A 6 -9.73 -35.65 39.47
C THR A 6 -9.48 -34.36 38.71
N ASP A 7 -8.36 -33.75 39.08
CA ASP A 7 -7.71 -32.65 38.39
C ASP A 7 -7.18 -33.15 37.04
N VAL A 8 -7.75 -32.64 35.90
CA VAL A 8 -7.23 -32.89 34.56
C VAL A 8 -6.60 -31.60 34.06
N THR A 9 -5.31 -31.46 34.34
CA THR A 9 -4.45 -30.44 33.73
C THR A 9 -4.29 -30.69 32.25
N ALA A 10 -4.88 -29.83 31.39
CA ALA A 10 -4.66 -29.83 29.98
C ALA A 10 -3.30 -29.16 29.63
N PRO A 11 -2.51 -29.71 28.70
CA PRO A 11 -1.25 -29.11 28.29
C PRO A 11 -1.48 -27.84 27.43
N PRO A 12 -0.53 -26.89 27.43
CA PRO A 12 -0.66 -25.67 26.65
C PRO A 12 -0.58 -25.96 25.14
N THR A 13 -1.58 -25.54 24.44
CA THR A 13 -1.64 -25.57 22.97
C THR A 13 -0.58 -24.64 22.39
N THR A 14 0.47 -25.24 21.84
CA THR A 14 1.49 -24.55 21.05
C THR A 14 0.83 -23.98 19.79
N ALA A 15 0.83 -22.66 19.64
CA ALA A 15 0.39 -21.98 18.43
C ALA A 15 1.25 -22.41 17.23
N PRO A 16 0.69 -22.70 16.05
CA PRO A 16 1.48 -23.03 14.88
C PRO A 16 2.23 -21.79 14.40
N ALA A 17 3.53 -21.97 14.18
CA ALA A 17 4.40 -20.99 13.54
C ALA A 17 3.80 -20.54 12.21
N ALA A 18 3.75 -19.22 12.00
CA ALA A 18 3.33 -18.62 10.76
C ALA A 18 4.23 -19.13 9.61
N GLN A 19 3.69 -20.00 8.80
CA GLN A 19 4.33 -20.45 7.55
C GLN A 19 4.31 -19.27 6.58
N THR A 20 5.47 -18.65 6.38
CA THR A 20 5.71 -17.69 5.30
C THR A 20 5.57 -18.45 3.98
N THR A 21 4.44 -18.30 3.32
CA THR A 21 4.20 -18.84 1.99
C THR A 21 5.17 -18.15 1.02
N PRO A 22 6.01 -18.88 0.28
CA PRO A 22 6.89 -18.26 -0.73
C PRO A 22 6.02 -17.64 -1.82
N VAL A 23 6.26 -16.36 -2.12
CA VAL A 23 5.67 -15.65 -3.26
C VAL A 23 6.01 -16.43 -4.51
N GLN A 24 5.00 -17.02 -5.15
CA GLN A 24 5.17 -17.73 -6.42
C GLN A 24 5.63 -16.75 -7.48
N THR A 25 6.82 -16.98 -8.01
CA THR A 25 7.43 -16.23 -9.12
C THR A 25 6.56 -16.38 -10.36
N THR A 26 5.89 -15.32 -10.74
CA THR A 26 5.16 -15.23 -12.02
C THR A 26 6.20 -15.20 -13.15
N GLN A 27 5.99 -16.00 -14.18
CA GLN A 27 6.91 -16.24 -15.30
C GLN A 27 7.44 -14.92 -15.91
N GLY A 28 8.77 -14.77 -15.98
CA GLY A 28 9.49 -13.79 -16.79
C GLY A 28 10.06 -12.56 -16.09
N GLY A 29 9.92 -12.38 -14.79
CA GLY A 29 10.51 -11.27 -14.04
C GLY A 29 11.62 -11.73 -13.09
N LEU A 30 12.69 -10.92 -12.95
CA LEU A 30 13.71 -11.12 -11.95
C LEU A 30 13.09 -11.09 -10.54
N SER A 31 13.52 -11.98 -9.66
CA SER A 31 13.15 -11.90 -8.25
C SER A 31 13.73 -10.62 -7.61
N HIS A 32 13.14 -10.18 -6.50
CA HIS A 32 13.62 -9.00 -5.77
C HIS A 32 15.12 -9.12 -5.41
N ALA A 33 15.58 -10.30 -5.02
CA ALA A 33 16.99 -10.56 -4.70
C ALA A 33 17.91 -10.46 -5.93
N GLU A 34 17.49 -10.99 -7.06
CA GLU A 34 18.24 -10.89 -8.34
C GLU A 34 18.29 -9.44 -8.83
N LEU A 35 17.23 -8.68 -8.63
CA LEU A 35 17.18 -7.26 -8.94
C LEU A 35 18.22 -6.47 -8.13
N PHE A 36 18.28 -6.68 -6.82
CA PHE A 36 19.27 -6.01 -5.96
C PHE A 36 20.69 -6.42 -6.32
N ALA A 37 20.96 -7.71 -6.56
CA ALA A 37 22.26 -8.17 -6.99
C ALA A 37 22.70 -7.55 -8.34
N GLN A 38 21.76 -7.33 -9.26
CA GLN A 38 22.06 -6.63 -10.53
C GLN A 38 22.34 -5.14 -10.32
N ILE A 39 21.63 -4.48 -9.42
CA ILE A 39 21.87 -3.07 -9.07
C ILE A 39 23.28 -2.91 -8.49
N GLU A 40 23.68 -3.77 -7.57
CA GLU A 40 25.01 -3.76 -6.98
C GLU A 40 26.12 -3.98 -8.02
N LYS A 41 25.89 -4.89 -8.97
CA LYS A 41 26.90 -5.26 -9.98
C LYS A 41 27.02 -4.27 -11.14
N ASN A 42 25.92 -3.71 -11.62
CA ASN A 42 25.86 -2.96 -12.88
C ASN A 42 25.36 -1.51 -12.72
N GLY A 43 25.04 -1.08 -11.49
CA GLY A 43 24.45 0.21 -11.20
C GLY A 43 22.98 0.33 -11.59
N VAL A 44 22.32 1.33 -11.05
CA VAL A 44 20.86 1.58 -11.21
C VAL A 44 20.47 1.78 -12.68
N ALA A 45 21.36 2.35 -13.51
CA ALA A 45 21.06 2.68 -14.90
C ALA A 45 20.86 1.44 -15.80
N SER A 46 21.57 0.33 -15.53
CA SER A 46 21.44 -0.91 -16.34
C SER A 46 20.13 -1.65 -16.04
N VAL A 47 19.59 -1.45 -14.84
CA VAL A 47 18.36 -2.08 -14.38
C VAL A 47 17.13 -1.25 -14.73
N ALA A 48 17.29 0.04 -15.02
CA ALA A 48 16.20 0.96 -15.31
C ALA A 48 15.31 0.53 -16.49
N GLN A 49 15.88 -0.12 -17.52
CA GLN A 49 15.07 -0.59 -18.66
C GLN A 49 14.29 -1.87 -18.32
N THR A 50 14.88 -2.79 -17.56
CA THR A 50 14.24 -4.05 -17.14
C THR A 50 13.22 -3.80 -16.04
N CYS A 51 13.40 -2.74 -15.23
CA CYS A 51 12.56 -2.40 -14.08
C CYS A 51 11.55 -1.28 -14.34
N ARG A 52 11.40 -0.77 -15.57
CA ARG A 52 10.38 0.24 -15.88
C ARG A 52 9.01 -0.09 -15.30
N PRO A 53 8.47 -1.32 -15.45
CA PRO A 53 7.17 -1.65 -14.90
C PRO A 53 7.12 -1.51 -13.38
N VAL A 54 8.19 -1.92 -12.68
CA VAL A 54 8.28 -1.81 -11.20
C VAL A 54 8.43 -0.35 -10.77
N THR A 55 9.25 0.43 -11.47
CA THR A 55 9.46 1.86 -11.19
C THR A 55 8.17 2.65 -11.39
N ASP A 56 7.38 2.34 -12.41
CA ASP A 56 6.10 2.98 -12.67
C ASP A 56 5.10 2.69 -11.53
N ILE A 57 5.05 1.46 -11.02
CA ILE A 57 4.23 1.08 -9.87
C ILE A 57 4.72 1.80 -8.61
N LEU A 58 6.03 1.81 -8.33
CA LEU A 58 6.60 2.51 -7.18
C LEU A 58 6.35 4.01 -7.24
N SER A 59 6.43 4.63 -8.42
CA SER A 59 6.07 6.02 -8.63
C SER A 59 4.60 6.29 -8.27
N ARG A 60 3.71 5.36 -8.58
CA ARG A 60 2.30 5.45 -8.21
C ARG A 60 2.10 5.35 -6.70
N VAL A 61 2.81 4.43 -6.04
CA VAL A 61 2.79 4.28 -4.58
C VAL A 61 3.45 5.47 -3.87
N GLY A 62 4.43 6.12 -4.50
CA GLY A 62 5.08 7.33 -3.98
C GLY A 62 4.25 8.61 -4.14
N ASP A 63 3.20 8.60 -4.97
CA ASP A 63 2.31 9.75 -5.11
C ASP A 63 1.34 9.84 -3.93
N LYS A 64 1.41 10.96 -3.20
CA LYS A 64 0.58 11.18 -2.01
C LYS A 64 -0.93 11.04 -2.25
N TRP A 65 -1.39 11.43 -3.45
CA TRP A 65 -2.83 11.38 -3.74
C TRP A 65 -3.29 9.95 -4.01
N SER A 66 -2.46 9.14 -4.67
CA SER A 66 -2.70 7.70 -4.85
C SER A 66 -2.78 6.98 -3.52
N VAL A 67 -1.84 7.23 -2.62
CA VAL A 67 -1.84 6.68 -1.25
C VAL A 67 -3.11 7.06 -0.51
N MET A 68 -3.47 8.35 -0.49
CA MET A 68 -4.66 8.83 0.21
C MET A 68 -5.96 8.23 -0.34
N ILE A 69 -6.07 8.06 -1.66
CA ILE A 69 -7.24 7.44 -2.29
C ILE A 69 -7.32 5.96 -1.93
N VAL A 70 -6.23 5.21 -2.00
CA VAL A 70 -6.20 3.78 -1.63
C VAL A 70 -6.61 3.58 -0.18
N MET A 71 -6.09 4.39 0.74
CA MET A 71 -6.48 4.36 2.16
C MET A 71 -7.95 4.67 2.36
N LEU A 72 -8.48 5.71 1.68
CA LEU A 72 -9.86 6.13 1.79
C LEU A 72 -10.85 5.10 1.23
N LEU A 73 -10.50 4.39 0.17
CA LEU A 73 -11.30 3.33 -0.45
C LEU A 73 -11.18 1.98 0.28
N GLY A 74 -10.25 1.86 1.22
CA GLY A 74 -10.03 0.61 1.96
C GLY A 74 -11.27 0.05 2.66
N PRO A 75 -12.10 0.87 3.34
CA PRO A 75 -13.34 0.41 3.97
C PRO A 75 -14.47 0.05 3.01
N GLY A 76 -14.41 0.49 1.74
CA GLY A 76 -15.45 0.21 0.75
C GLY A 76 -15.59 1.28 -0.34
N PRO A 77 -16.57 1.11 -1.24
CA PRO A 77 -16.77 1.99 -2.39
C PRO A 77 -17.17 3.40 -1.96
N ARG A 78 -16.71 4.40 -2.76
CA ARG A 78 -17.04 5.82 -2.55
C ARG A 78 -17.29 6.53 -3.87
N ARG A 79 -18.15 7.55 -3.80
CA ARG A 79 -18.45 8.42 -4.94
C ARG A 79 -17.33 9.45 -5.14
N PHE A 80 -17.17 9.90 -6.38
CA PHE A 80 -16.20 10.94 -6.72
C PHE A 80 -16.22 12.15 -5.80
N ASN A 81 -17.42 12.70 -5.52
CA ASN A 81 -17.56 13.87 -4.67
C ASN A 81 -17.29 13.58 -3.18
N GLU A 82 -17.47 12.34 -2.72
CA GLU A 82 -17.12 11.92 -1.36
C GLU A 82 -15.60 11.85 -1.21
N ILE A 83 -14.91 11.25 -2.18
CA ILE A 83 -13.44 11.20 -2.22
C ILE A 83 -12.87 12.62 -2.24
N ARG A 84 -13.40 13.49 -3.11
CA ARG A 84 -12.94 14.89 -3.22
C ARG A 84 -13.10 15.67 -1.90
N ARG A 85 -14.21 15.47 -1.17
CA ARG A 85 -14.44 16.13 0.11
C ARG A 85 -13.56 15.57 1.23
N ALA A 86 -13.30 14.27 1.20
CA ALA A 86 -12.49 13.62 2.22
C ALA A 86 -10.99 13.94 2.09
N ILE A 87 -10.50 14.14 0.85
CA ILE A 87 -9.09 14.47 0.58
C ILE A 87 -8.94 16.00 0.48
N ASN A 88 -8.53 16.61 1.58
CA ASN A 88 -8.35 18.05 1.62
C ASN A 88 -7.21 18.50 0.70
N GLY A 89 -7.43 19.55 -0.08
CA GLY A 89 -6.42 20.17 -0.97
C GLY A 89 -6.22 19.50 -2.33
N ILE A 90 -6.95 18.42 -2.66
CA ILE A 90 -6.89 17.84 -4.01
C ILE A 90 -7.78 18.62 -4.98
N SER A 91 -7.21 19.04 -6.13
CA SER A 91 -8.02 19.64 -7.19
C SER A 91 -8.83 18.57 -7.92
N GLN A 92 -9.97 18.98 -8.52
CA GLN A 92 -10.80 18.06 -9.31
C GLN A 92 -10.02 17.42 -10.46
N ARG A 93 -9.12 18.19 -11.10
CA ARG A 93 -8.26 17.67 -12.18
C ARG A 93 -7.31 16.60 -11.67
N MET A 94 -6.64 16.84 -10.53
CA MET A 94 -5.73 15.85 -9.93
C MET A 94 -6.46 14.58 -9.51
N LEU A 95 -7.61 14.72 -8.83
CA LEU A 95 -8.41 13.57 -8.45
C LEU A 95 -8.80 12.72 -9.66
N THR A 96 -9.27 13.36 -10.75
CA THR A 96 -9.63 12.66 -11.99
C THR A 96 -8.43 11.93 -12.60
N LEU A 97 -7.26 12.58 -12.67
CA LEU A 97 -6.05 11.97 -13.21
C LEU A 97 -5.55 10.80 -12.35
N THR A 98 -5.56 10.96 -11.04
CA THR A 98 -5.11 9.91 -10.10
C THR A 98 -6.06 8.71 -10.15
N LEU A 99 -7.38 8.92 -10.11
CA LEU A 99 -8.36 7.83 -10.21
C LEU A 99 -8.24 7.07 -11.55
N ARG A 100 -8.06 7.79 -12.67
CA ARG A 100 -7.83 7.14 -13.98
C ARG A 100 -6.52 6.34 -14.00
N GLY A 101 -5.47 6.86 -13.37
CA GLY A 101 -4.21 6.13 -13.23
C GLY A 101 -4.37 4.84 -12.42
N LEU A 102 -5.04 4.91 -11.28
CA LEU A 102 -5.33 3.73 -10.44
C LEU A 102 -6.24 2.72 -11.14
N GLU A 103 -7.23 3.19 -11.91
CA GLU A 103 -8.11 2.35 -12.74
C GLU A 103 -7.31 1.64 -13.85
N ARG A 104 -6.45 2.39 -14.58
CA ARG A 104 -5.56 1.84 -15.61
C ARG A 104 -4.63 0.76 -15.07
N ASP A 105 -4.10 0.96 -13.85
CA ASP A 105 -3.20 0.02 -13.20
C ASP A 105 -3.94 -1.16 -12.54
N GLY A 106 -5.29 -1.22 -12.69
CA GLY A 106 -6.12 -2.30 -12.14
C GLY A 106 -6.26 -2.29 -10.63
N LEU A 107 -5.93 -1.19 -9.96
CA LEU A 107 -6.01 -1.03 -8.49
C LEU A 107 -7.40 -0.58 -8.03
N VAL A 108 -8.14 0.10 -8.91
CA VAL A 108 -9.47 0.65 -8.64
C VAL A 108 -10.42 0.25 -9.77
N THR A 109 -11.65 -0.11 -9.41
CA THR A 109 -12.76 -0.29 -10.34
C THR A 109 -13.66 0.95 -10.30
N ARG A 110 -14.10 1.39 -11.48
CA ARG A 110 -15.05 2.47 -11.67
C ARG A 110 -16.38 1.90 -12.15
N THR A 111 -17.45 2.09 -11.39
CA THR A 111 -18.80 1.64 -11.74
C THR A 111 -19.70 2.84 -11.98
N VAL A 112 -20.35 2.86 -13.16
CA VAL A 112 -21.33 3.91 -13.52
C VAL A 112 -22.72 3.32 -13.41
N THR A 113 -23.53 3.88 -12.53
CA THR A 113 -24.97 3.52 -12.43
C THR A 113 -25.79 4.54 -13.22
N PRO A 114 -26.64 4.11 -14.17
CA PRO A 114 -27.43 4.99 -15.01
C PRO A 114 -28.63 5.58 -14.24
N THR A 115 -28.34 6.53 -13.35
CA THR A 115 -29.34 7.34 -12.63
C THR A 115 -29.32 8.76 -13.19
N ILE A 116 -30.30 9.59 -12.83
CA ILE A 116 -30.36 11.01 -13.21
C ILE A 116 -30.21 11.84 -11.94
N PRO A 117 -29.06 12.51 -11.70
CA PRO A 117 -27.81 12.50 -12.48
C PRO A 117 -27.05 11.15 -12.37
N PRO A 118 -26.16 10.82 -13.34
CA PRO A 118 -25.37 9.59 -13.31
C PRO A 118 -24.52 9.46 -12.02
N ARG A 119 -24.56 8.28 -11.41
CA ARG A 119 -23.78 7.96 -10.22
C ARG A 119 -22.50 7.22 -10.64
N VAL A 120 -21.37 7.66 -10.12
CA VAL A 120 -20.07 7.02 -10.34
C VAL A 120 -19.46 6.66 -9.00
N ASP A 121 -19.27 5.37 -8.80
CA ASP A 121 -18.65 4.78 -7.60
C ASP A 121 -17.26 4.23 -7.94
N TYR A 122 -16.32 4.36 -7.01
CA TYR A 122 -14.95 3.83 -7.09
C TYR A 122 -14.71 2.87 -5.94
N GLU A 123 -14.08 1.74 -6.22
CA GLU A 123 -13.79 0.69 -5.25
C GLU A 123 -12.42 0.07 -5.53
N LEU A 124 -11.71 -0.37 -4.48
CA LEU A 124 -10.47 -1.12 -4.65
C LEU A 124 -10.74 -2.52 -5.21
N THR A 125 -9.96 -2.90 -6.20
CA THR A 125 -9.89 -4.31 -6.65
C THR A 125 -9.16 -5.16 -5.58
N PRO A 126 -9.17 -6.51 -5.68
CA PRO A 126 -8.33 -7.35 -4.84
C PRO A 126 -6.85 -6.96 -4.88
N LEU A 127 -6.34 -6.55 -6.06
CA LEU A 127 -4.99 -6.03 -6.24
C LEU A 127 -4.80 -4.71 -5.48
N GLY A 128 -5.76 -3.78 -5.58
CA GLY A 128 -5.76 -2.53 -4.82
C GLY A 128 -5.80 -2.76 -3.31
N GLN A 129 -6.57 -3.74 -2.84
CA GLN A 129 -6.61 -4.11 -1.43
C GLN A 129 -5.26 -4.69 -0.95
N SER A 130 -4.57 -5.46 -1.78
CA SER A 130 -3.24 -6.00 -1.44
C SER A 130 -2.18 -4.91 -1.26
N LEU A 131 -2.32 -3.77 -1.98
CA LEU A 131 -1.43 -2.62 -1.89
C LEU A 131 -1.54 -1.89 -0.53
N ARG A 132 -2.65 -2.04 0.20
CA ARG A 132 -2.82 -1.40 1.51
C ARG A 132 -1.77 -1.83 2.52
N LYS A 133 -1.42 -3.12 2.57
CA LYS A 133 -0.41 -3.62 3.52
C LYS A 133 0.93 -2.89 3.46
N PRO A 134 1.59 -2.77 2.29
CA PRO A 134 2.83 -1.99 2.18
C PRO A 134 2.63 -0.49 2.47
N ILE A 135 1.47 0.10 2.13
CA ILE A 135 1.16 1.49 2.47
C ILE A 135 1.02 1.66 3.98
N ASP A 136 0.30 0.77 4.66
CA ASP A 136 0.14 0.81 6.12
C ASP A 136 1.51 0.68 6.81
N ALA A 137 2.35 -0.28 6.39
CA ALA A 137 3.69 -0.45 6.94
C ALA A 137 4.58 0.79 6.74
N LEU A 138 4.50 1.44 5.57
CA LEU A 138 5.21 2.69 5.30
C LEU A 138 4.68 3.84 6.19
N GLY A 139 3.38 3.91 6.38
CA GLY A 139 2.72 4.87 7.27
C GLY A 139 3.15 4.71 8.73
N GLU A 140 3.17 3.48 9.23
CA GLU A 140 3.64 3.14 10.58
C GLU A 140 5.10 3.54 10.78
N TRP A 141 5.96 3.23 9.79
CA TRP A 141 7.37 3.64 9.82
C TRP A 141 7.51 5.15 9.87
N ALA A 142 6.79 5.87 9.01
CA ALA A 142 6.84 7.33 8.96
C ALA A 142 6.36 7.97 10.28
N PHE A 143 5.33 7.40 10.88
CA PHE A 143 4.80 7.86 12.16
C PHE A 143 5.78 7.62 13.31
N ALA A 144 6.37 6.42 13.37
CA ALA A 144 7.35 6.06 14.40
C ALA A 144 8.61 6.93 14.34
N ASN A 145 9.05 7.31 13.14
CA ASN A 145 10.31 8.06 12.94
C ASN A 145 10.10 9.58 12.77
N ARG A 146 8.86 10.06 12.88
CA ARG A 146 8.52 11.48 12.65
C ARG A 146 9.35 12.44 13.46
N THR A 147 9.50 12.19 14.76
CA THR A 147 10.24 13.08 15.68
C THR A 147 11.70 13.20 15.27
N GLU A 148 12.35 12.10 14.87
CA GLU A 148 13.73 12.09 14.42
C GLU A 148 13.90 12.84 13.10
N ILE A 149 12.98 12.64 12.16
CA ILE A 149 12.97 13.37 10.88
C ILE A 149 12.78 14.87 11.10
N ASP A 150 11.84 15.27 11.96
CA ASP A 150 11.59 16.69 12.26
C ASP A 150 12.80 17.33 12.95
N ALA A 151 13.47 16.62 13.85
CA ALA A 151 14.71 17.08 14.48
C ALA A 151 15.87 17.21 13.47
N ALA A 152 15.98 16.29 12.51
CA ALA A 152 16.98 16.37 11.45
C ALA A 152 16.75 17.58 10.53
N ARG A 153 15.49 17.82 10.14
CA ARG A 153 15.10 19.00 9.35
C ARG A 153 15.42 20.30 10.08
N ALA A 154 15.05 20.40 11.36
CA ALA A 154 15.35 21.59 12.16
C ALA A 154 16.85 21.88 12.26
N ARG A 155 17.69 20.83 12.39
CA ARG A 155 19.16 21.02 12.37
C ARG A 155 19.66 21.52 11.02
N PHE A 156 19.16 20.98 9.93
CA PHE A 156 19.52 21.40 8.58
C PHE A 156 19.13 22.87 8.31
N ASP A 157 17.88 23.23 8.65
CA ASP A 157 17.36 24.58 8.45
C ASP A 157 18.08 25.64 9.33
N ALA A 158 18.60 25.24 10.48
CA ALA A 158 19.41 26.09 11.34
C ALA A 158 20.86 26.27 10.84
N GLY A 159 21.25 25.70 9.71
CA GLY A 159 22.59 25.81 9.13
C GLY A 159 23.67 25.05 9.90
N VAL A 160 23.30 24.10 10.71
CA VAL A 160 24.19 23.20 11.45
C VAL A 160 24.23 21.87 10.70
N GLY A 161 24.89 21.89 9.55
CA GLY A 161 25.19 20.73 8.73
C GLY A 161 26.69 20.62 8.48
#